data_1328b6bb27e6c0c279a7631f9198f283
#
_entry.id   1328b6bb27e6c0c279a7631f9198f283
#
_cell.length_a   1.000
_cell.length_b   1.000
_cell.length_c   1.000
_cell.angle_alpha   90.00
_cell.angle_beta   90.00
_cell.angle_gamma   90.00
#
_symmetry.space_group_name_H-M   'P 1'
#
loop_
_entity.id
_entity.type
_entity.pdbx_description
1 polymer ?
#
loop_
_entity_poly.entity_id
_entity_poly.type
_entity_poly.pdbx_seq_one_letter_code
_entity_poly.pdbx_strand_id
1 'polypeptide(L)'
;MGDKKGYIHSAFQSLQQHEAVSKVISSTLIETEPWGYTEQDTFINGAWSCESTLKPHQMLSLIQQLEQAAGRKRLIHWGPRTLDLDIILVYDIEGKMISLCDESLVIPHPHFWNRNFVLEPLSQLLPTFTYKGTKIADRLVQLGA
;
A
#
# COMPACT_ATOMS: atom_id res chain seq x y z
N MET A 1 -6.23 7.70 17.34
CA MET A 1 -7.15 6.70 17.28
C MET A 1 -6.54 5.34 17.23
N GLY A 2 -6.30 4.82 18.34
CA GLY A 2 -5.73 3.54 18.47
C GLY A 2 -4.29 3.47 18.02
N ASP A 3 -3.81 2.27 17.89
CA ASP A 3 -2.41 1.96 17.62
C ASP A 3 -2.24 1.67 16.13
N LYS A 4 -2.01 2.72 15.34
CA LYS A 4 -1.88 2.57 13.89
C LYS A 4 -0.74 1.65 13.50
N LYS A 5 0.40 1.78 14.16
CA LYS A 5 1.53 0.90 13.88
C LYS A 5 1.22 -0.54 14.24
N GLY A 6 0.48 -0.75 15.32
CA GLY A 6 0.06 -2.08 15.73
C GLY A 6 -0.86 -2.73 14.72
N TYR A 7 -1.81 -1.98 14.17
CA TYR A 7 -2.69 -2.51 13.12
C TYR A 7 -1.92 -2.88 11.88
N ILE A 8 -0.97 -2.03 11.47
CA ILE A 8 -0.12 -2.31 10.31
C ILE A 8 0.71 -3.56 10.56
N HIS A 9 1.31 -3.65 11.73
CA HIS A 9 2.15 -4.80 12.08
C HIS A 9 1.34 -6.10 12.11
N SER A 10 0.15 -6.07 12.70
CA SER A 10 -0.72 -7.25 12.75
C SER A 10 -1.14 -7.70 11.36
N ALA A 11 -1.48 -6.76 10.49
CA ALA A 11 -1.85 -7.08 9.12
C ALA A 11 -0.66 -7.67 8.36
N PHE A 12 0.53 -7.11 8.57
CA PHE A 12 1.75 -7.62 7.94
C PHE A 12 2.01 -9.05 8.36
N GLN A 13 1.88 -9.35 9.65
CA GLN A 13 2.07 -10.71 10.15
C GLN A 13 1.04 -11.66 9.56
N SER A 14 -0.22 -11.23 9.46
CA SER A 14 -1.26 -12.07 8.87
C SER A 14 -0.96 -12.37 7.41
N LEU A 15 -0.46 -11.38 6.69
CA LEU A 15 -0.07 -11.58 5.30
C LEU A 15 1.10 -12.57 5.20
N GLN A 16 2.10 -12.45 6.07
CA GLN A 16 3.24 -13.36 6.08
C GLN A 16 2.84 -14.81 6.37
N GLN A 17 1.79 -14.99 7.15
CA GLN A 17 1.34 -16.33 7.55
C GLN A 17 0.39 -16.96 6.54
N HIS A 18 -0.06 -16.20 5.56
CA HIS A 18 -0.99 -16.74 4.57
C HIS A 18 -0.27 -17.74 3.66
N GLU A 19 -0.87 -18.90 3.46
CA GLU A 19 -0.21 -19.99 2.73
C GLU A 19 0.05 -19.66 1.25
N ALA A 20 -0.72 -18.78 0.66
CA ALA A 20 -0.56 -18.40 -0.75
C ALA A 20 0.41 -17.24 -0.94
N VAL A 21 1.02 -16.73 0.12
CA VAL A 21 1.87 -15.54 0.10
C VAL A 21 3.24 -15.90 0.66
N SER A 22 4.28 -15.36 0.03
CA SER A 22 5.65 -15.59 0.47
C SER A 22 6.51 -14.36 0.22
N LYS A 23 7.68 -14.34 0.82
CA LYS A 23 8.69 -13.29 0.62
C LYS A 23 8.11 -11.90 0.87
N VAL A 24 7.42 -11.73 1.99
CA VAL A 24 6.82 -10.46 2.34
C VAL A 24 7.89 -9.54 2.92
N ILE A 25 8.07 -8.38 2.30
CA ILE A 25 9.08 -7.40 2.68
C ILE A 25 8.38 -6.05 2.89
N SER A 26 8.77 -5.35 3.93
CA SER A 26 8.20 -4.04 4.24
C SER A 26 9.24 -2.94 4.06
N SER A 27 8.78 -1.80 3.54
CA SER A 27 9.53 -0.55 3.65
C SER A 27 9.55 -0.09 5.10
N THR A 28 10.29 0.95 5.41
CA THR A 28 10.10 1.65 6.68
C THR A 28 8.76 2.36 6.64
N LEU A 29 8.19 2.60 7.82
CA LEU A 29 6.95 3.37 7.92
C LEU A 29 7.31 4.85 7.99
N ILE A 30 6.53 5.66 7.29
CA ILE A 30 6.76 7.10 7.19
C ILE A 30 5.57 7.81 7.81
N GLU A 31 5.84 8.69 8.76
CA GLU A 31 4.79 9.49 9.40
C GLU A 31 4.73 10.85 8.74
N THR A 32 3.53 11.30 8.42
CA THR A 32 3.32 12.62 7.84
C THR A 32 2.26 13.35 8.65
N GLU A 33 2.40 14.68 8.72
CA GLU A 33 1.45 15.51 9.43
C GLU A 33 0.18 15.68 8.62
N PRO A 34 -0.98 15.70 9.27
CA PRO A 34 -2.21 15.99 8.56
C PRO A 34 -2.22 17.44 8.10
N TRP A 35 -2.75 17.67 6.91
CA TRP A 35 -2.84 18.99 6.33
C TRP A 35 -3.79 19.87 7.12
N GLY A 36 -3.27 21.00 7.61
CA GLY A 36 -4.09 22.02 8.19
C GLY A 36 -4.68 21.74 9.56
N TYR A 37 -4.42 20.60 10.15
CA TYR A 37 -4.95 20.24 11.44
C TYR A 37 -3.87 19.68 12.33
N THR A 38 -3.69 20.32 13.47
CA THR A 38 -2.70 19.87 14.44
C THR A 38 -3.29 18.88 15.44
N GLU A 39 -4.62 18.80 15.50
CA GLU A 39 -5.28 17.93 16.47
C GLU A 39 -5.51 16.52 15.98
N GLN A 40 -5.31 16.27 14.70
CA GLN A 40 -5.48 14.94 14.15
C GLN A 40 -4.20 14.15 14.33
N ASP A 41 -4.34 12.82 14.37
CA ASP A 41 -3.19 11.95 14.39
C ASP A 41 -2.42 12.07 13.08
N THR A 42 -1.12 11.84 13.14
CA THR A 42 -0.30 11.80 11.94
C THR A 42 -0.73 10.62 11.07
N PHE A 43 -0.47 10.73 9.77
CA PHE A 43 -0.66 9.61 8.85
C PHE A 43 0.60 8.76 8.85
N ILE A 44 0.42 7.45 8.77
CA ILE A 44 1.52 6.51 8.69
C ILE A 44 1.37 5.74 7.38
N ASN A 45 2.38 5.82 6.53
CA ASN A 45 2.39 5.17 5.23
C ASN A 45 3.59 4.25 5.10
N GLY A 46 3.43 3.23 4.29
CA GLY A 46 4.50 2.31 3.96
C GLY A 46 4.14 1.50 2.75
N ALA A 47 4.99 0.59 2.37
CA ALA A 47 4.73 -0.32 1.25
C ALA A 47 5.22 -1.71 1.62
N TRP A 48 4.54 -2.70 1.08
CA TRP A 48 4.91 -4.10 1.22
C TRP A 48 5.06 -4.71 -0.16
N SER A 49 6.00 -5.61 -0.31
CA SER A 49 6.08 -6.44 -1.49
C SER A 49 5.99 -7.89 -1.09
N CYS A 50 5.47 -8.71 -1.98
CA CYS A 50 5.38 -10.14 -1.72
C CYS A 50 5.26 -10.90 -3.04
N GLU A 51 5.43 -12.21 -2.95
CA GLU A 51 5.08 -13.12 -4.02
C GLU A 51 3.83 -13.87 -3.61
N SER A 52 2.98 -14.18 -4.56
CA SER A 52 1.71 -14.83 -4.23
C SER A 52 1.23 -15.68 -5.40
N THR A 53 0.52 -16.76 -5.07
CA THR A 53 -0.19 -17.57 -6.05
C THR A 53 -1.60 -17.04 -6.30
N LEU A 54 -2.01 -16.01 -5.57
CA LEU A 54 -3.33 -15.43 -5.72
C LEU A 54 -3.40 -14.57 -6.99
N LYS A 55 -4.56 -14.56 -7.62
CA LYS A 55 -4.84 -13.61 -8.70
C LYS A 55 -5.11 -12.24 -8.09
N PRO A 56 -4.99 -11.16 -8.88
CA PRO A 56 -5.17 -9.81 -8.32
C PRO A 56 -6.46 -9.61 -7.53
N HIS A 57 -7.61 -10.08 -8.04
CA HIS A 57 -8.87 -9.92 -7.31
C HIS A 57 -8.92 -10.74 -6.03
N GLN A 58 -8.24 -11.89 -6.01
CA GLN A 58 -8.14 -12.69 -4.80
C GLN A 58 -7.27 -11.98 -3.76
N MET A 59 -6.20 -11.32 -4.21
CA MET A 59 -5.38 -10.52 -3.32
C MET A 59 -6.19 -9.34 -2.77
N LEU A 60 -7.01 -8.71 -3.62
CA LEU A 60 -7.87 -7.62 -3.17
C LEU A 60 -8.79 -8.10 -2.05
N SER A 61 -9.40 -9.26 -2.21
CA SER A 61 -10.26 -9.83 -1.16
C SER A 61 -9.49 -10.07 0.12
N LEU A 62 -8.26 -10.58 0.01
CA LEU A 62 -7.43 -10.82 1.18
C LEU A 62 -7.12 -9.53 1.94
N ILE A 63 -6.68 -8.49 1.23
CA ILE A 63 -6.33 -7.25 1.92
C ILE A 63 -7.56 -6.58 2.52
N GLN A 64 -8.74 -6.75 1.93
CA GLN A 64 -9.99 -6.25 2.52
C GLN A 64 -10.31 -6.99 3.81
N GLN A 65 -10.03 -8.28 3.88
CA GLN A 65 -10.18 -9.05 5.11
C GLN A 65 -9.21 -8.55 6.19
N LEU A 66 -7.99 -8.21 5.80
CA LEU A 66 -7.03 -7.66 6.75
C LEU A 66 -7.48 -6.31 7.30
N GLU A 67 -8.07 -5.48 6.44
CA GLU A 67 -8.62 -4.21 6.88
C GLU A 67 -9.77 -4.41 7.86
N GLN A 68 -10.64 -5.37 7.60
CA GLN A 68 -11.74 -5.66 8.50
C GLN A 68 -11.25 -6.17 9.85
N ALA A 69 -10.23 -7.02 9.83
CA ALA A 69 -9.64 -7.52 11.07
C ALA A 69 -8.99 -6.42 11.88
N ALA A 70 -8.56 -5.35 11.23
CA ALA A 70 -7.97 -4.19 11.92
C ALA A 70 -9.03 -3.21 12.44
N GLY A 71 -10.30 -3.62 12.51
CA GLY A 71 -11.34 -2.79 13.11
C GLY A 71 -12.10 -1.90 12.16
N ARG A 72 -12.14 -2.26 10.89
CA ARG A 72 -12.89 -1.49 9.91
C ARG A 72 -14.40 -1.49 10.19
N LYS A 73 -14.86 -2.46 10.94
CA LYS A 73 -16.25 -2.52 11.37
C LYS A 73 -16.48 -1.57 12.51
N ARG A 74 -16.54 -0.33 12.27
CA ARG A 74 -16.74 0.58 13.37
C ARG A 74 -18.10 1.21 13.25
N LEU A 75 -18.54 1.76 14.36
CA LEU A 75 -19.86 2.34 14.48
C LEU A 75 -19.98 3.68 13.77
N ILE A 76 -18.86 4.34 13.54
CA ILE A 76 -18.85 5.66 12.92
C ILE A 76 -18.52 5.50 11.44
N HIS A 77 -19.47 5.81 10.59
CA HIS A 77 -19.30 5.64 9.16
C HIS A 77 -18.20 6.49 8.55
N TRP A 78 -18.10 7.74 9.00
CA TRP A 78 -17.19 8.70 8.39
C TRP A 78 -15.95 8.93 9.21
N GLY A 79 -15.74 8.10 10.20
CA GLY A 79 -14.51 8.16 10.97
C GLY A 79 -13.32 7.70 10.13
N PRO A 80 -12.10 8.09 10.51
CA PRO A 80 -10.92 7.62 9.78
C PRO A 80 -10.81 6.11 9.90
N ARG A 81 -10.30 5.49 8.85
CA ARG A 81 -10.07 4.05 8.87
C ARG A 81 -8.84 3.76 9.71
N THR A 82 -8.87 2.61 10.38
CA THR A 82 -7.71 2.17 11.16
C THR A 82 -6.60 1.69 10.26
N LEU A 83 -6.94 1.18 9.07
CA LEU A 83 -5.97 0.61 8.15
C LEU A 83 -6.53 0.69 6.74
N ASP A 84 -5.74 1.23 5.83
CA ASP A 84 -6.05 1.23 4.40
C ASP A 84 -4.96 0.47 3.66
N LEU A 85 -5.36 -0.51 2.88
CA LEU A 85 -4.45 -1.30 2.06
C LEU A 85 -4.86 -1.20 0.60
N ASP A 86 -3.91 -0.86 -0.25
CA ASP A 86 -4.13 -0.73 -1.69
C ASP A 86 -3.14 -1.58 -2.46
N ILE A 87 -3.58 -2.12 -3.58
CA ILE A 87 -2.69 -2.78 -4.52
C ILE A 87 -2.17 -1.71 -5.46
N ILE A 88 -0.85 -1.54 -5.48
CA ILE A 88 -0.22 -0.50 -6.30
C ILE A 88 0.25 -1.06 -7.63
N LEU A 89 1.07 -2.11 -7.58
CA LEU A 89 1.68 -2.72 -8.76
C LEU A 89 1.61 -4.23 -8.64
N VAL A 90 1.43 -4.90 -9.77
CA VAL A 90 1.48 -6.36 -9.84
C VAL A 90 2.32 -6.77 -11.05
N TYR A 91 3.19 -7.75 -10.84
CA TYR A 91 3.97 -8.34 -11.91
C TYR A 91 3.61 -9.81 -12.04
N ASP A 92 3.61 -10.30 -13.29
CA ASP A 92 3.37 -11.72 -13.50
C ASP A 92 4.66 -12.52 -13.25
N ILE A 93 4.57 -13.83 -13.43
CA ILE A 93 5.70 -14.72 -13.13
C ILE A 93 6.89 -14.46 -14.05
N GLU A 94 6.66 -13.83 -15.19
CA GLU A 94 7.72 -13.47 -16.13
C GLU A 94 8.30 -12.08 -15.86
N GLY A 95 7.82 -11.41 -14.84
CA GLY A 95 8.30 -10.09 -14.48
C GLY A 95 7.67 -8.95 -15.27
N LYS A 96 6.57 -9.22 -15.97
CA LYS A 96 5.86 -8.18 -16.69
C LYS A 96 4.81 -7.54 -15.82
N MET A 97 4.70 -6.23 -15.89
CA MET A 97 3.68 -5.51 -15.16
C MET A 97 2.29 -5.84 -15.69
N ILE A 98 1.39 -6.18 -14.79
CA ILE A 98 0.01 -6.46 -15.14
C ILE A 98 -0.78 -5.17 -15.13
N SER A 99 -1.58 -4.96 -16.17
CA SER A 99 -2.52 -3.84 -16.24
C SER A 99 -3.93 -4.39 -16.17
N LEU A 100 -4.74 -3.78 -15.33
CA LEU A 100 -6.12 -4.21 -15.12
C LEU A 100 -6.97 -2.99 -14.81
N CYS A 101 -8.14 -2.92 -15.40
CA CYS A 101 -9.07 -1.82 -15.13
C CYS A 101 -10.50 -2.33 -15.17
N ASP A 102 -11.10 -2.51 -14.00
CA ASP A 102 -12.51 -2.85 -13.92
C ASP A 102 -13.14 -2.10 -12.74
N GLU A 103 -14.38 -2.42 -12.43
CA GLU A 103 -15.11 -1.67 -11.41
C GLU A 103 -14.52 -1.79 -10.01
N SER A 104 -13.86 -2.89 -9.72
CA SER A 104 -13.37 -3.13 -8.36
C SER A 104 -11.88 -2.92 -8.21
N LEU A 105 -11.11 -2.93 -9.30
CA LEU A 105 -9.65 -2.93 -9.19
C LEU A 105 -9.02 -2.31 -10.42
N VAL A 106 -8.13 -1.36 -10.19
CA VAL A 106 -7.33 -0.72 -11.23
C VAL A 106 -5.85 -0.90 -10.88
N ILE A 107 -5.08 -1.51 -11.78
CA ILE A 107 -3.65 -1.76 -11.60
C ILE A 107 -2.92 -1.27 -12.85
N PRO A 108 -1.89 -0.46 -12.72
CA PRO A 108 -1.34 0.14 -11.51
C PRO A 108 -2.35 1.07 -10.85
N HIS A 109 -2.21 1.29 -9.55
CA HIS A 109 -3.09 2.21 -8.85
C HIS A 109 -3.11 3.55 -9.58
N PRO A 110 -4.30 4.14 -9.85
CA PRO A 110 -4.39 5.27 -10.79
C PRO A 110 -3.62 6.51 -10.38
N HIS A 111 -3.36 6.69 -9.10
CA HIS A 111 -2.71 7.91 -8.62
C HIS A 111 -1.33 7.67 -8.00
N PHE A 112 -0.80 6.45 -8.12
CA PHE A 112 0.43 6.12 -7.40
C PHE A 112 1.60 7.00 -7.82
N TRP A 113 1.67 7.36 -9.09
CA TRP A 113 2.81 8.10 -9.64
C TRP A 113 2.80 9.57 -9.24
N ASN A 114 1.68 10.04 -8.69
CA ASN A 114 1.50 11.44 -8.27
C ASN A 114 1.51 11.65 -6.76
N ARG A 115 1.83 10.60 -6.00
CA ARG A 115 1.76 10.66 -4.53
C ARG A 115 3.11 10.32 -3.92
N ASN A 116 3.79 11.33 -3.40
CA ASN A 116 5.10 11.11 -2.80
C ASN A 116 5.04 10.16 -1.62
N PHE A 117 3.93 10.16 -0.85
CA PHE A 117 3.78 9.27 0.30
C PHE A 117 3.58 7.80 -0.12
N VAL A 118 3.33 7.54 -1.40
CA VAL A 118 3.33 6.19 -1.97
C VAL A 118 4.70 5.88 -2.55
N LEU A 119 5.28 6.83 -3.28
CA LEU A 119 6.54 6.60 -3.99
C LEU A 119 7.74 6.49 -3.07
N GLU A 120 7.76 7.24 -1.96
CA GLU A 120 8.88 7.13 -1.03
C GLU A 120 9.05 5.72 -0.48
N PRO A 121 8.00 5.10 0.13
CA PRO A 121 8.18 3.73 0.57
C PRO A 121 8.37 2.76 -0.58
N LEU A 122 7.73 3.00 -1.72
CA LEU A 122 7.90 2.13 -2.87
C LEU A 122 9.36 2.15 -3.36
N SER A 123 10.02 3.31 -3.32
CA SER A 123 11.40 3.43 -3.77
C SER A 123 12.37 2.61 -2.92
N GLN A 124 12.02 2.34 -1.67
CA GLN A 124 12.84 1.48 -0.82
C GLN A 124 12.79 0.02 -1.28
N LEU A 125 11.65 -0.40 -1.80
CA LEU A 125 11.45 -1.77 -2.29
C LEU A 125 11.91 -1.94 -3.73
N LEU A 126 11.74 -0.90 -4.53
CA LEU A 126 12.04 -0.91 -5.96
C LEU A 126 12.86 0.33 -6.33
N PRO A 127 14.13 0.41 -5.87
CA PRO A 127 14.92 1.64 -6.04
C PRO A 127 15.24 1.98 -7.50
N THR A 128 15.20 0.99 -8.38
CA THR A 128 15.49 1.23 -9.80
C THR A 128 14.24 1.27 -10.66
N PHE A 129 13.07 1.33 -10.04
CA PHE A 129 11.80 1.33 -10.76
C PHE A 129 11.72 2.53 -11.70
N THR A 130 11.29 2.27 -12.92
CA THR A 130 11.08 3.29 -13.95
C THR A 130 9.68 3.13 -14.49
N TYR A 131 8.97 4.26 -14.61
CA TYR A 131 7.61 4.24 -15.11
C TYR A 131 7.45 5.35 -16.12
N LYS A 132 6.96 5.00 -17.31
CA LYS A 132 6.80 5.94 -18.42
C LYS A 132 8.08 6.72 -18.70
N GLY A 133 9.21 6.05 -18.62
CA GLY A 133 10.50 6.64 -18.95
C GLY A 133 11.17 7.46 -17.85
N THR A 134 10.55 7.57 -16.68
CA THR A 134 11.10 8.35 -15.57
C THR A 134 11.43 7.44 -14.39
N LYS A 135 12.63 7.58 -13.85
CA LYS A 135 13.04 6.81 -12.68
C LYS A 135 12.29 7.32 -11.45
N ILE A 136 12.01 6.39 -10.53
CA ILE A 136 11.26 6.74 -9.32
C ILE A 136 11.95 7.83 -8.50
N ALA A 137 13.28 7.80 -8.42
CA ALA A 137 14.02 8.84 -7.70
C ALA A 137 13.81 10.22 -8.33
N ASP A 138 13.83 10.28 -9.66
CA ASP A 138 13.61 11.55 -10.37
C ASP A 138 12.17 12.02 -10.21
N ARG A 139 11.24 11.08 -10.20
CA ARG A 139 9.83 11.44 -10.00
C ARG A 139 9.59 12.04 -8.62
N LEU A 140 10.23 11.49 -7.59
CA LEU A 140 10.14 12.05 -6.25
C LEU A 140 10.63 13.49 -6.22
N VAL A 141 11.74 13.78 -6.91
CA VAL A 141 12.23 15.15 -7.00
C VAL A 141 11.21 16.05 -7.68
N GLN A 142 10.58 15.59 -8.77
CA GLN A 142 9.55 16.34 -9.47
C GLN A 142 8.36 16.67 -8.57
N LEU A 143 8.04 15.79 -7.65
CA LEU A 143 6.92 15.99 -6.72
C LEU A 143 7.29 16.84 -5.51
N GLY A 144 8.52 17.29 -5.43
CA GLY A 144 8.96 18.16 -4.34
C GLY A 144 9.39 17.42 -3.09
N ALA A 145 9.72 16.16 -3.24
CA ALA A 145 10.14 15.36 -2.09
C ALA A 145 11.61 15.62 -1.75
#